data_898fece77aaa5405f9b2516e343279b1
#
_entry.id   898fece77aaa5405f9b2516e343279b1
#
_cell.length_a   1.000
_cell.length_b   1.000
_cell.length_c   1.000
_cell.angle_alpha   90.00
_cell.angle_beta   90.00
_cell.angle_gamma   90.00
#
_symmetry.space_group_name_H-M   'P 1'
#
loop_
_entity.id
_entity.type
_entity.pdbx_description
1 polymer ?
#
loop_
_entity_poly.entity_id
_entity_poly.type
_entity_poly.pdbx_seq_one_letter_code
_entity_poly.pdbx_strand_id
1 'polypeptide(L)'
;DMNTQLAQLVSDTDFSFGVERDDGRRYVYQRGSSRMQTSYESASTSKLVSAVIILRLVEQGYLKLEDKPQDRIATWPIAASSPLATMNLANLLSFTSGLTEEPLCVNAGFINFESCVNTIANANASNQITPGSEFYYASTHLQVAGLMAIKARGVPSWQEVFNEFKQQTGLFKNASYDLPSLNNPRLAGGMHWTGEEYLDFLSALKKGRLLNAASMSQLLVDRTATAKLVYSPAAALGEVWHYGLGYWHECQSTSFNCAPATRISSPGAYGAYPFWDRSKSYVGILARQGELGTFTKGATLERAIRPKVEAWLACAG
;
A
#
# COMPACT_ATOMS: atom_id res chain seq x y z
N ASP A 1 3.74 -10.99 -31.05
CA ASP A 1 4.02 -11.73 -29.84
C ASP A 1 4.39 -10.73 -28.74
N MET A 2 3.71 -10.84 -27.58
CA MET A 2 3.88 -9.94 -26.44
C MET A 2 5.30 -10.03 -25.86
N ASN A 3 5.90 -11.22 -25.79
CA ASN A 3 7.29 -11.36 -25.34
C ASN A 3 8.27 -10.53 -26.16
N THR A 4 8.15 -10.57 -27.48
CA THR A 4 9.01 -9.78 -28.38
C THR A 4 8.80 -8.27 -28.16
N GLN A 5 7.55 -7.85 -27.97
CA GLN A 5 7.25 -6.44 -27.74
C GLN A 5 7.77 -5.95 -26.39
N LEU A 6 7.64 -6.75 -25.33
CA LEU A 6 8.16 -6.38 -24.02
C LEU A 6 9.69 -6.38 -23.99
N ALA A 7 10.33 -7.27 -24.73
CA ALA A 7 11.80 -7.31 -24.84
C ALA A 7 12.40 -6.03 -25.44
N GLN A 8 11.64 -5.30 -26.23
CA GLN A 8 12.08 -4.04 -26.88
C GLN A 8 11.94 -2.80 -25.97
N LEU A 9 11.25 -2.92 -24.83
CA LEU A 9 11.05 -1.80 -23.91
C LEU A 9 12.33 -1.44 -23.17
N VAL A 10 12.56 -0.15 -22.99
CA VAL A 10 13.70 0.36 -22.23
C VAL A 10 13.41 0.22 -20.73
N SER A 11 14.37 -0.28 -19.97
CA SER A 11 14.33 -0.36 -18.52
C SER A 11 15.73 -0.12 -17.94
N ASP A 12 15.78 0.59 -16.83
CA ASP A 12 17.02 0.87 -16.09
C ASP A 12 17.52 -0.32 -15.27
N THR A 13 16.70 -1.34 -15.09
CA THR A 13 17.05 -2.57 -14.38
C THR A 13 16.25 -3.74 -14.92
N ASP A 14 16.70 -4.96 -14.61
CA ASP A 14 15.93 -6.16 -14.90
C ASP A 14 14.59 -6.16 -14.16
N PHE A 15 13.58 -6.77 -14.75
CA PHE A 15 12.25 -6.82 -14.16
C PHE A 15 11.50 -8.10 -14.57
N SER A 16 10.52 -8.43 -13.78
CA SER A 16 9.47 -9.40 -14.13
C SER A 16 8.12 -8.71 -14.14
N PHE A 17 7.23 -9.16 -14.98
CA PHE A 17 5.88 -8.65 -15.07
C PHE A 17 4.89 -9.80 -15.11
N GLY A 18 3.91 -9.77 -14.22
CA GLY A 18 2.84 -10.75 -14.19
C GLY A 18 1.48 -10.06 -14.24
N VAL A 19 0.56 -10.63 -14.99
CA VAL A 19 -0.79 -10.10 -15.14
C VAL A 19 -1.81 -11.24 -15.13
N GLU A 20 -2.98 -11.02 -14.53
CA GLU A 20 -4.07 -11.97 -14.49
C GLU A 20 -5.35 -11.33 -15.04
N ARG A 21 -5.96 -11.98 -16.02
CA ARG A 21 -7.25 -11.61 -16.60
C ARG A 21 -8.41 -12.00 -15.67
N ASP A 22 -9.59 -11.52 -16.02
CA ASP A 22 -10.82 -11.84 -15.30
C ASP A 22 -11.16 -13.35 -15.31
N ASP A 23 -10.80 -14.07 -16.37
CA ASP A 23 -10.97 -15.52 -16.49
C ASP A 23 -9.90 -16.35 -15.75
N GLY A 24 -8.97 -15.69 -15.06
CA GLY A 24 -7.88 -16.33 -14.29
C GLY A 24 -6.64 -16.68 -15.10
N ARG A 25 -6.64 -16.46 -16.41
CA ARG A 25 -5.42 -16.69 -17.21
C ARG A 25 -4.37 -15.67 -16.87
N ARG A 26 -3.12 -16.14 -16.78
CA ARG A 26 -1.96 -15.32 -16.47
C ARG A 26 -0.99 -15.25 -17.63
N TYR A 27 -0.32 -14.12 -17.75
CA TYR A 27 0.84 -13.94 -18.59
C TYR A 27 2.00 -13.46 -17.71
N VAL A 28 3.17 -14.04 -17.93
CA VAL A 28 4.41 -13.72 -17.19
C VAL A 28 5.52 -13.42 -18.18
N TYR A 29 6.21 -12.32 -17.95
CA TYR A 29 7.44 -11.95 -18.66
C TYR A 29 8.56 -11.76 -17.65
N GLN A 30 9.75 -12.25 -17.95
CA GLN A 30 10.93 -12.14 -17.08
C GLN A 30 12.14 -11.71 -17.89
N ARG A 31 12.84 -10.69 -17.40
CA ARG A 31 14.02 -10.12 -18.08
C ARG A 31 15.26 -10.29 -17.22
N GLY A 32 16.36 -10.74 -17.84
CA GLY A 32 17.69 -10.83 -17.23
C GLY A 32 17.68 -11.76 -16.03
N SER A 33 18.15 -11.26 -14.90
CA SER A 33 18.20 -12.01 -13.64
C SER A 33 16.89 -11.98 -12.84
N SER A 34 15.91 -11.17 -13.24
CA SER A 34 14.63 -11.07 -12.54
C SER A 34 13.74 -12.26 -12.86
N ARG A 35 13.13 -12.82 -11.82
CA ARG A 35 12.11 -13.88 -11.90
C ARG A 35 10.90 -13.49 -11.04
N MET A 36 9.75 -14.07 -11.32
CA MET A 36 8.58 -13.89 -10.48
C MET A 36 8.79 -14.43 -9.06
N GLN A 37 9.80 -15.29 -8.86
CA GLN A 37 10.20 -15.84 -7.57
C GLN A 37 11.35 -15.08 -6.91
N THR A 38 11.89 -14.04 -7.56
CA THR A 38 12.92 -13.19 -6.95
C THR A 38 12.32 -12.39 -5.80
N SER A 39 13.01 -12.43 -4.64
CA SER A 39 12.62 -11.61 -3.48
C SER A 39 13.15 -10.19 -3.65
N TYR A 40 12.27 -9.21 -3.53
CA TYR A 40 12.61 -7.79 -3.66
C TYR A 40 12.27 -7.01 -2.42
N GLU A 41 13.09 -6.04 -2.06
CA GLU A 41 12.68 -4.91 -1.25
C GLU A 41 11.66 -4.10 -2.04
N SER A 42 10.57 -3.75 -1.41
CA SER A 42 9.39 -3.31 -2.14
C SER A 42 8.93 -1.90 -1.85
N ALA A 43 9.49 -1.28 -0.81
CA ALA A 43 9.09 0.06 -0.38
C ALA A 43 7.56 0.18 -0.28
N SER A 44 6.98 1.24 -0.86
CA SER A 44 5.57 1.60 -0.70
C SER A 44 4.55 0.59 -1.26
N THR A 45 4.98 -0.45 -1.96
CA THR A 45 4.07 -1.55 -2.32
C THR A 45 3.52 -2.27 -1.09
N SER A 46 4.19 -2.12 0.05
CA SER A 46 3.76 -2.64 1.36
C SER A 46 2.46 -2.01 1.85
N LYS A 47 2.14 -0.79 1.44
CA LYS A 47 1.01 -0.01 1.99
C LYS A 47 -0.34 -0.67 1.75
N LEU A 48 -0.61 -1.11 0.54
CA LEU A 48 -1.87 -1.81 0.22
C LEU A 48 -2.01 -3.10 1.03
N VAL A 49 -0.94 -3.86 1.14
CA VAL A 49 -0.94 -5.13 1.91
C VAL A 49 -1.25 -4.85 3.38
N SER A 50 -0.56 -3.89 3.98
CA SER A 50 -0.78 -3.50 5.39
C SER A 50 -2.21 -3.04 5.63
N ALA A 51 -2.76 -2.22 4.75
CA ALA A 51 -4.13 -1.73 4.87
C ALA A 51 -5.15 -2.86 4.76
N VAL A 52 -4.97 -3.79 3.84
CA VAL A 52 -5.87 -4.95 3.68
C VAL A 52 -5.81 -5.87 4.91
N ILE A 53 -4.61 -6.11 5.46
CA ILE A 53 -4.46 -6.90 6.69
C ILE A 53 -5.24 -6.24 7.84
N ILE A 54 -5.10 -4.93 8.02
CA ILE A 54 -5.80 -4.20 9.08
C ILE A 54 -7.31 -4.18 8.84
N LEU A 55 -7.75 -4.01 7.59
CA LEU A 55 -9.17 -4.02 7.26
C LEU A 55 -9.81 -5.41 7.49
N ARG A 56 -9.05 -6.48 7.32
CA ARG A 56 -9.51 -7.82 7.74
C ARG A 56 -9.76 -7.92 9.24
N LEU A 57 -8.94 -7.28 10.06
CA LEU A 57 -9.17 -7.21 11.52
C LEU A 57 -10.44 -6.41 11.84
N VAL A 58 -10.74 -5.38 11.05
CA VAL A 58 -12.02 -4.65 11.14
C VAL A 58 -13.19 -5.59 10.82
N GLU A 59 -13.10 -6.33 9.73
CA GLU A 59 -14.12 -7.31 9.32
C GLU A 59 -14.33 -8.40 10.36
N GLN A 60 -13.26 -8.83 11.03
CA GLN A 60 -13.29 -9.85 12.08
C GLN A 60 -13.76 -9.31 13.45
N GLY A 61 -14.04 -8.01 13.56
CA GLY A 61 -14.58 -7.39 14.77
C GLY A 61 -13.55 -6.94 15.80
N TYR A 62 -12.25 -7.03 15.51
CA TYR A 62 -11.20 -6.57 16.43
C TYR A 62 -11.04 -5.06 16.46
N LEU A 63 -11.35 -4.40 15.36
CA LEU A 63 -11.24 -2.96 15.17
C LEU A 63 -12.49 -2.43 14.49
N LYS A 64 -12.66 -1.10 14.56
CA LYS A 64 -13.60 -0.34 13.73
C LYS A 64 -12.85 0.77 13.03
N LEU A 65 -13.31 1.19 11.84
CA LEU A 65 -12.71 2.33 11.13
C LEU A 65 -12.81 3.63 11.93
N GLU A 66 -13.78 3.74 12.82
CA GLU A 66 -14.01 4.88 13.71
C GLU A 66 -13.16 4.83 14.98
N ASP A 67 -12.49 3.71 15.28
CA ASP A 67 -11.62 3.59 16.46
C ASP A 67 -10.49 4.62 16.40
N LYS A 68 -10.20 5.23 17.55
CA LYS A 68 -9.13 6.21 17.72
C LYS A 68 -7.91 5.54 18.35
N PRO A 69 -6.69 6.09 18.15
CA PRO A 69 -5.50 5.55 18.79
C PRO A 69 -5.66 5.38 20.31
N GLN A 70 -6.24 6.36 21.02
CA GLN A 70 -6.45 6.30 22.46
C GLN A 70 -7.40 5.18 22.90
N ASP A 71 -8.22 4.65 22.02
CA ASP A 71 -9.10 3.52 22.34
C ASP A 71 -8.34 2.20 22.44
N ARG A 72 -7.14 2.13 21.86
CA ARG A 72 -6.33 0.90 21.76
C ARG A 72 -4.94 1.02 22.36
N ILE A 73 -4.38 2.23 22.40
CA ILE A 73 -3.03 2.52 22.87
C ILE A 73 -3.12 3.28 24.19
N ALA A 74 -2.95 2.57 25.29
CA ALA A 74 -3.13 3.15 26.64
C ALA A 74 -2.16 4.33 26.90
N THR A 75 -0.99 4.31 26.28
CA THR A 75 0.05 5.34 26.43
C THR A 75 -0.03 6.45 25.38
N TRP A 76 -1.13 6.53 24.62
CA TRP A 76 -1.28 7.53 23.55
C TRP A 76 -1.17 8.95 24.12
N PRO A 77 -0.18 9.76 23.71
CA PRO A 77 0.16 10.99 24.41
C PRO A 77 -0.58 12.23 23.90
N ILE A 78 -1.38 12.13 22.84
CA ILE A 78 -2.08 13.29 22.25
C ILE A 78 -3.18 13.75 23.22
N ALA A 79 -3.14 15.04 23.58
CA ALA A 79 -4.12 15.62 24.49
C ALA A 79 -5.54 15.62 23.89
N ALA A 80 -6.55 15.43 24.74
CA ALA A 80 -7.96 15.46 24.33
C ALA A 80 -8.37 16.83 23.71
N SER A 81 -7.67 17.90 24.05
CA SER A 81 -7.89 19.25 23.49
C SER A 81 -7.24 19.47 22.13
N SER A 82 -6.35 18.58 21.69
CA SER A 82 -5.72 18.68 20.37
C SER A 82 -6.73 18.38 19.24
N PRO A 83 -6.63 19.07 18.11
CA PRO A 83 -7.38 18.66 16.91
C PRO A 83 -7.13 17.20 16.52
N LEU A 84 -5.91 16.69 16.74
CA LEU A 84 -5.54 15.32 16.44
C LEU A 84 -6.27 14.27 17.28
N ALA A 85 -6.90 14.68 18.39
CA ALA A 85 -7.65 13.76 19.25
C ALA A 85 -8.85 13.10 18.53
N THR A 86 -9.30 13.65 17.42
CA THR A 86 -10.41 13.13 16.63
C THR A 86 -9.96 12.16 15.53
N MET A 87 -8.65 11.97 15.31
CA MET A 87 -8.21 11.03 14.28
C MET A 87 -8.70 9.61 14.58
N ASN A 88 -9.06 8.90 13.54
CA ASN A 88 -9.51 7.52 13.63
C ASN A 88 -8.72 6.60 12.67
N LEU A 89 -9.02 5.31 12.70
CA LEU A 89 -8.35 4.32 11.87
C LEU A 89 -8.52 4.63 10.37
N ALA A 90 -9.68 5.09 9.94
CA ALA A 90 -9.90 5.47 8.55
C ALA A 90 -8.98 6.62 8.11
N ASN A 91 -8.80 7.63 8.97
CA ASN A 91 -7.85 8.73 8.71
C ASN A 91 -6.40 8.23 8.63
N LEU A 92 -6.02 7.30 9.50
CA LEU A 92 -4.69 6.70 9.49
C LEU A 92 -4.44 5.92 8.20
N LEU A 93 -5.36 5.05 7.82
CA LEU A 93 -5.21 4.23 6.60
C LEU A 93 -5.26 5.06 5.31
N SER A 94 -5.91 6.22 5.33
CA SER A 94 -6.01 7.12 4.17
C SER A 94 -5.00 8.28 4.18
N PHE A 95 -4.10 8.30 5.15
CA PHE A 95 -3.05 9.33 5.28
C PHE A 95 -3.61 10.75 5.44
N THR A 96 -4.75 10.86 6.11
CA THR A 96 -5.40 12.12 6.44
C THR A 96 -5.46 12.38 7.95
N SER A 97 -4.60 11.71 8.72
CA SER A 97 -4.65 11.75 10.17
C SER A 97 -4.09 13.05 10.78
N GLY A 98 -3.28 13.80 10.03
CA GLY A 98 -2.58 14.96 10.55
C GLY A 98 -1.17 14.68 11.10
N LEU A 99 -0.70 13.44 11.02
CA LEU A 99 0.64 13.02 11.46
C LEU A 99 1.67 13.27 10.35
N THR A 100 2.07 14.51 10.15
CA THR A 100 2.94 14.92 9.04
C THR A 100 4.43 14.85 9.35
N GLU A 101 4.81 14.92 10.63
CA GLU A 101 6.21 14.85 11.05
C GLU A 101 6.66 13.39 11.17
N GLU A 102 7.64 13.00 10.34
CA GLU A 102 8.16 11.63 10.29
C GLU A 102 9.52 11.58 11.00
N PRO A 103 9.59 11.10 12.27
CA PRO A 103 10.84 11.00 12.99
C PRO A 103 11.74 9.91 12.44
N LEU A 104 13.05 10.03 12.69
CA LEU A 104 14.06 9.09 12.20
C LEU A 104 13.83 7.64 12.69
N CYS A 105 13.08 7.44 13.78
CA CYS A 105 12.84 6.12 14.34
C CYS A 105 12.15 5.16 13.34
N VAL A 106 11.40 5.68 12.37
CA VAL A 106 10.77 4.82 11.35
C VAL A 106 11.78 4.09 10.47
N ASN A 107 13.03 4.56 10.44
CA ASN A 107 14.13 3.96 9.70
C ASN A 107 15.23 3.39 10.61
N ALA A 108 14.99 3.30 11.93
CA ALA A 108 15.97 2.85 12.92
C ALA A 108 15.68 1.42 13.39
N GLY A 109 16.49 0.48 12.96
CA GLY A 109 16.27 -0.95 13.27
C GLY A 109 16.49 -1.33 14.73
N PHE A 110 17.21 -0.50 15.52
CA PHE A 110 17.50 -0.75 16.93
C PHE A 110 16.44 -0.23 17.90
N ILE A 111 15.41 0.45 17.40
CA ILE A 111 14.27 0.95 18.21
C ILE A 111 13.11 -0.04 18.04
N ASN A 112 12.34 -0.28 19.10
CA ASN A 112 11.17 -1.12 18.97
C ASN A 112 9.96 -0.34 18.41
N PHE A 113 9.02 -1.08 17.84
CA PHE A 113 7.87 -0.53 17.13
C PHE A 113 7.01 0.40 18.00
N GLU A 114 6.67 -0.01 19.22
CA GLU A 114 5.82 0.77 20.13
C GLU A 114 6.51 2.08 20.56
N SER A 115 7.80 2.03 20.84
CA SER A 115 8.58 3.22 21.17
C SER A 115 8.61 4.21 19.99
N CYS A 116 8.75 3.72 18.77
CA CYS A 116 8.70 4.56 17.58
C CYS A 116 7.31 5.19 17.38
N VAL A 117 6.24 4.46 17.61
CA VAL A 117 4.87 5.01 17.54
C VAL A 117 4.70 6.13 18.57
N ASN A 118 5.18 5.96 19.79
CA ASN A 118 5.15 7.02 20.81
C ASN A 118 5.96 8.24 20.37
N THR A 119 7.12 8.03 19.75
CA THR A 119 7.94 9.12 19.21
C THR A 119 7.20 9.85 18.08
N ILE A 120 6.53 9.14 17.19
CA ILE A 120 5.68 9.74 16.14
C ILE A 120 4.59 10.62 16.75
N ALA A 121 3.88 10.12 17.75
CA ALA A 121 2.80 10.85 18.39
C ALA A 121 3.33 12.13 19.07
N ASN A 122 4.45 12.05 19.80
CA ASN A 122 5.04 13.19 20.45
C ASN A 122 5.57 14.24 19.46
N ALA A 123 6.17 13.81 18.36
CA ALA A 123 6.67 14.70 17.31
C ALA A 123 5.55 15.50 16.64
N ASN A 124 4.33 14.96 16.63
CA ASN A 124 3.16 15.55 15.99
C ASN A 124 2.18 16.20 16.99
N ALA A 125 2.45 16.15 18.28
CA ALA A 125 1.50 16.56 19.32
C ALA A 125 1.03 18.02 19.21
N SER A 126 1.86 18.89 18.63
CA SER A 126 1.53 20.31 18.44
C SER A 126 0.86 20.64 17.11
N ASN A 127 0.66 19.66 16.23
CA ASN A 127 0.00 19.88 14.95
C ASN A 127 -1.45 20.37 15.14
N GLN A 128 -1.85 21.37 14.35
CA GLN A 128 -3.19 21.97 14.39
C GLN A 128 -4.03 21.55 13.18
N ILE A 129 -3.76 20.37 12.65
CA ILE A 129 -4.44 19.82 11.48
C ILE A 129 -5.68 19.04 11.94
N THR A 130 -6.85 19.36 11.39
CA THR A 130 -8.05 18.57 11.61
C THR A 130 -7.97 17.27 10.83
N PRO A 131 -8.05 16.10 11.49
CA PRO A 131 -8.05 14.81 10.79
C PRO A 131 -9.12 14.75 9.70
N GLY A 132 -8.76 14.24 8.53
CA GLY A 132 -9.60 14.19 7.34
C GLY A 132 -9.47 15.40 6.41
N SER A 133 -8.90 16.52 6.87
CA SER A 133 -8.84 17.77 6.08
C SER A 133 -7.67 17.85 5.11
N GLU A 134 -6.57 17.16 5.41
CA GLU A 134 -5.34 17.19 4.62
C GLU A 134 -4.77 15.81 4.41
N PHE A 135 -4.35 15.54 3.18
CA PHE A 135 -3.60 14.35 2.82
C PHE A 135 -2.10 14.66 2.84
N TYR A 136 -1.35 13.81 3.53
CA TYR A 136 0.10 13.89 3.58
C TYR A 136 0.70 12.49 3.48
N TYR A 137 1.40 12.20 2.39
CA TYR A 137 2.00 10.88 2.18
C TYR A 137 3.21 10.68 3.10
N ALA A 138 3.09 9.78 4.07
CA ALA A 138 4.12 9.50 5.06
C ALA A 138 3.96 8.10 5.66
N SER A 139 5.02 7.59 6.29
CA SER A 139 4.99 6.28 6.97
C SER A 139 4.33 6.32 8.35
N THR A 140 4.16 7.50 8.93
CA THR A 140 3.66 7.70 10.29
C THR A 140 2.30 7.09 10.53
N HIS A 141 1.39 7.28 9.60
CA HIS A 141 -0.01 6.86 9.72
C HIS A 141 -0.14 5.35 9.92
N LEU A 142 0.54 4.55 9.09
CA LEU A 142 0.47 3.09 9.17
C LEU A 142 1.19 2.53 10.38
N GLN A 143 2.22 3.20 10.91
CA GLN A 143 2.86 2.78 12.15
C GLN A 143 1.88 2.86 13.31
N VAL A 144 1.12 3.95 13.41
CA VAL A 144 0.08 4.11 14.44
C VAL A 144 -1.05 3.10 14.24
N ALA A 145 -1.57 2.97 13.02
CA ALA A 145 -2.60 1.98 12.70
C ALA A 145 -2.15 0.56 13.03
N GLY A 146 -0.89 0.24 12.74
CA GLY A 146 -0.29 -1.06 13.07
C GLY A 146 -0.25 -1.34 14.56
N LEU A 147 0.10 -0.35 15.39
CA LEU A 147 0.07 -0.52 16.84
C LEU A 147 -1.36 -0.71 17.35
N MET A 148 -2.32 0.01 16.82
CA MET A 148 -3.74 -0.22 17.12
C MET A 148 -4.15 -1.67 16.83
N ALA A 149 -3.72 -2.20 15.67
CA ALA A 149 -4.00 -3.58 15.29
C ALA A 149 -3.36 -4.60 16.23
N ILE A 150 -2.10 -4.39 16.59
CA ILE A 150 -1.36 -5.24 17.56
C ILE A 150 -2.11 -5.28 18.90
N LYS A 151 -2.48 -4.12 19.42
CA LYS A 151 -3.17 -4.01 20.72
C LYS A 151 -4.58 -4.60 20.66
N ALA A 152 -5.33 -4.30 19.62
CA ALA A 152 -6.69 -4.82 19.44
C ALA A 152 -6.70 -6.35 19.31
N ARG A 153 -5.71 -6.90 18.61
CA ARG A 153 -5.58 -8.35 18.47
C ARG A 153 -5.01 -9.03 19.71
N GLY A 154 -4.33 -8.29 20.59
CA GLY A 154 -3.73 -8.83 21.81
C GLY A 154 -2.51 -9.71 21.55
N VAL A 155 -1.76 -9.40 20.51
CA VAL A 155 -0.53 -10.14 20.12
C VAL A 155 0.72 -9.30 20.42
N PRO A 156 1.91 -9.94 20.50
CA PRO A 156 3.14 -9.21 20.88
C PRO A 156 3.66 -8.25 19.83
N SER A 157 3.39 -8.49 18.53
CA SER A 157 4.05 -7.76 17.46
C SER A 157 3.26 -7.81 16.15
N TRP A 158 3.65 -6.97 15.21
CA TRP A 158 3.14 -7.03 13.84
C TRP A 158 3.46 -8.36 13.16
N GLN A 159 4.59 -8.99 13.49
CA GLN A 159 4.94 -10.31 12.96
C GLN A 159 3.84 -11.33 13.22
N GLU A 160 3.24 -11.30 14.41
CA GLU A 160 2.14 -12.22 14.77
C GLU A 160 0.87 -11.87 13.99
N VAL A 161 0.56 -10.58 13.81
CA VAL A 161 -0.57 -10.15 12.95
C VAL A 161 -0.38 -10.65 11.52
N PHE A 162 0.82 -10.51 10.98
CA PHE A 162 1.14 -10.97 9.63
C PHE A 162 1.11 -12.50 9.52
N ASN A 163 1.65 -13.19 10.50
CA ASN A 163 1.63 -14.66 10.53
C ASN A 163 0.19 -15.20 10.53
N GLU A 164 -0.72 -14.59 11.30
CA GLU A 164 -2.14 -14.96 11.25
C GLU A 164 -2.74 -14.76 9.86
N PHE A 165 -2.44 -13.62 9.21
CA PHE A 165 -2.88 -13.37 7.84
C PHE A 165 -2.39 -14.45 6.88
N LYS A 166 -1.10 -14.80 6.96
CA LYS A 166 -0.52 -15.87 6.13
C LYS A 166 -1.21 -17.21 6.35
N GLN A 167 -1.46 -17.57 7.59
CA GLN A 167 -2.12 -18.83 7.95
C GLN A 167 -3.54 -18.87 7.44
N GLN A 168 -4.30 -17.79 7.60
CA GLN A 168 -5.69 -17.72 7.18
C GLN A 168 -5.87 -17.70 5.67
N THR A 169 -4.95 -17.10 4.94
CA THR A 169 -5.09 -16.84 3.50
C THR A 169 -4.23 -17.72 2.62
N GLY A 170 -3.15 -18.30 3.16
CA GLY A 170 -2.15 -19.02 2.38
C GLY A 170 -1.26 -18.11 1.51
N LEU A 171 -1.38 -16.79 1.65
CA LEU A 171 -0.63 -15.82 0.85
C LEU A 171 0.70 -15.42 1.52
N PHE A 172 1.62 -14.90 0.71
CA PHE A 172 2.89 -14.33 1.19
C PHE A 172 3.74 -15.27 2.05
N LYS A 173 3.74 -16.57 1.75
CA LYS A 173 4.45 -17.58 2.56
C LYS A 173 5.94 -17.28 2.75
N ASN A 174 6.58 -16.70 1.75
CA ASN A 174 8.01 -16.36 1.77
C ASN A 174 8.25 -14.85 1.96
N ALA A 175 7.22 -14.07 2.18
CA ALA A 175 7.33 -12.63 2.40
C ALA A 175 7.60 -12.33 3.87
N SER A 176 8.16 -11.17 4.13
CA SER A 176 8.46 -10.68 5.48
C SER A 176 8.24 -9.19 5.58
N TYR A 177 7.98 -8.72 6.81
CA TYR A 177 8.10 -7.33 7.22
C TYR A 177 9.37 -7.25 8.08
N ASP A 178 10.51 -7.00 7.46
CA ASP A 178 11.81 -7.08 8.13
C ASP A 178 12.67 -5.81 8.03
N LEU A 179 12.15 -4.77 7.38
CA LEU A 179 12.89 -3.51 7.24
C LEU A 179 12.22 -2.38 8.03
N PRO A 180 13.01 -1.59 8.78
CA PRO A 180 14.45 -1.72 8.98
C PRO A 180 14.87 -2.89 9.87
N SER A 181 13.95 -3.51 10.62
CA SER A 181 14.18 -4.72 11.42
C SER A 181 12.87 -5.42 11.73
N LEU A 182 12.95 -6.66 12.22
CA LEU A 182 11.78 -7.43 12.67
C LEU A 182 11.12 -6.79 13.91
N ASN A 183 11.89 -6.09 14.75
CA ASN A 183 11.38 -5.43 15.96
C ASN A 183 10.74 -4.07 15.69
N ASN A 184 11.07 -3.45 14.56
CA ASN A 184 10.52 -2.17 14.14
C ASN A 184 10.26 -2.19 12.63
N PRO A 185 9.35 -3.04 12.14
CA PRO A 185 9.06 -3.06 10.72
C PRO A 185 8.30 -1.81 10.29
N ARG A 186 8.71 -1.22 9.18
CA ARG A 186 7.97 -0.11 8.58
C ARG A 186 6.81 -0.66 7.76
N LEU A 187 5.58 -0.48 8.22
CA LEU A 187 4.41 -1.04 7.57
C LEU A 187 4.12 -0.40 6.21
N ALA A 188 4.59 0.82 6.04
CA ALA A 188 4.45 1.57 4.80
C ALA A 188 5.50 1.23 3.73
N GLY A 189 6.52 0.42 4.07
CA GLY A 189 7.62 0.23 3.13
C GLY A 189 8.60 -0.90 3.45
N GLY A 190 8.35 -1.72 4.45
CA GLY A 190 9.33 -2.66 4.99
C GLY A 190 9.18 -4.11 4.55
N MET A 191 8.38 -4.41 3.54
CA MET A 191 8.23 -5.79 3.07
C MET A 191 9.33 -6.21 2.10
N HIS A 192 9.66 -7.51 2.19
CA HIS A 192 10.19 -8.29 1.09
C HIS A 192 9.09 -9.21 0.55
N TRP A 193 8.94 -9.28 -0.76
CA TRP A 193 7.99 -10.19 -1.42
C TRP A 193 8.53 -10.65 -2.77
N THR A 194 7.90 -11.69 -3.35
CA THR A 194 8.12 -12.09 -4.74
C THR A 194 6.96 -11.59 -5.61
N GLY A 195 7.22 -11.38 -6.91
CA GLY A 195 6.18 -10.95 -7.84
C GLY A 195 5.00 -11.90 -7.90
N GLU A 196 5.25 -13.21 -7.85
CA GLU A 196 4.21 -14.23 -7.82
C GLU A 196 3.32 -14.10 -6.59
N GLU A 197 3.92 -13.90 -5.40
CA GLU A 197 3.15 -13.71 -4.17
C GLU A 197 2.27 -12.45 -4.22
N TYR A 198 2.80 -11.36 -4.77
CA TYR A 198 2.00 -10.13 -4.88
C TYR A 198 0.86 -10.27 -5.89
N LEU A 199 1.11 -10.95 -7.01
CA LEU A 199 0.07 -11.24 -8.00
C LEU A 199 -1.03 -12.13 -7.40
N ASP A 200 -0.67 -13.14 -6.62
CA ASP A 200 -1.62 -13.99 -5.89
C ASP A 200 -2.47 -13.17 -4.92
N PHE A 201 -1.84 -12.22 -4.21
CA PHE A 201 -2.55 -11.31 -3.31
C PHE A 201 -3.56 -10.44 -4.05
N LEU A 202 -3.16 -9.82 -5.17
CA LEU A 202 -4.05 -8.99 -5.98
C LEU A 202 -5.21 -9.80 -6.57
N SER A 203 -4.92 -11.02 -7.02
CA SER A 203 -5.94 -11.95 -7.51
C SER A 203 -6.97 -12.28 -6.43
N ALA A 204 -6.51 -12.63 -5.23
CA ALA A 204 -7.38 -12.94 -4.11
C ALA A 204 -8.22 -11.72 -3.70
N LEU A 205 -7.63 -10.51 -3.70
CA LEU A 205 -8.34 -9.28 -3.40
C LEU A 205 -9.45 -9.02 -4.42
N LYS A 206 -9.13 -9.07 -5.70
CA LYS A 206 -10.08 -8.88 -6.81
C LYS A 206 -11.24 -9.88 -6.75
N LYS A 207 -10.97 -11.13 -6.41
CA LYS A 207 -11.96 -12.20 -6.34
C LYS A 207 -12.82 -12.19 -5.06
N GLY A 208 -12.64 -11.22 -4.19
CA GLY A 208 -13.39 -11.10 -2.93
C GLY A 208 -13.05 -12.18 -1.89
N ARG A 209 -11.86 -12.78 -1.98
CA ARG A 209 -11.41 -13.81 -1.03
C ARG A 209 -10.79 -13.25 0.25
N LEU A 210 -10.39 -11.98 0.24
CA LEU A 210 -9.73 -11.33 1.37
C LEU A 210 -10.69 -10.48 2.19
N LEU A 211 -11.66 -9.86 1.54
CA LEU A 211 -12.61 -8.94 2.15
C LEU A 211 -14.03 -9.29 1.67
N ASN A 212 -15.00 -9.18 2.57
CA ASN A 212 -16.41 -9.27 2.19
C ASN A 212 -16.86 -8.01 1.42
N ALA A 213 -18.09 -8.01 0.91
CA ALA A 213 -18.62 -6.91 0.11
C ALA A 213 -18.65 -5.57 0.87
N ALA A 214 -18.96 -5.57 2.15
CA ALA A 214 -18.99 -4.36 2.98
C ALA A 214 -17.59 -3.78 3.17
N SER A 215 -16.60 -4.61 3.51
CA SER A 215 -15.19 -4.21 3.65
C SER A 215 -14.59 -3.76 2.32
N MET A 216 -14.92 -4.46 1.23
CA MET A 216 -14.49 -4.05 -0.11
C MET A 216 -15.05 -2.67 -0.49
N SER A 217 -16.32 -2.41 -0.18
CA SER A 217 -16.91 -1.08 -0.37
C SER A 217 -16.14 0.00 0.38
N GLN A 218 -15.75 -0.27 1.62
CA GLN A 218 -14.96 0.67 2.44
C GLN A 218 -13.55 0.86 1.86
N LEU A 219 -12.92 -0.21 1.40
CA LEU A 219 -11.60 -0.13 0.75
C LEU A 219 -11.63 0.81 -0.45
N LEU A 220 -12.66 0.73 -1.28
CA LEU A 220 -12.73 1.40 -2.58
C LEU A 220 -13.22 2.85 -2.53
N VAL A 221 -13.55 3.38 -1.36
CA VAL A 221 -13.93 4.79 -1.20
C VAL A 221 -12.74 5.70 -1.51
N ASP A 222 -12.98 6.76 -2.28
CA ASP A 222 -12.04 7.88 -2.39
C ASP A 222 -12.04 8.67 -1.08
N ARG A 223 -10.98 8.54 -0.30
CA ARG A 223 -10.86 9.15 1.04
C ARG A 223 -10.33 10.58 1.01
N THR A 224 -9.88 11.06 -0.14
CA THR A 224 -9.29 12.38 -0.28
C THR A 224 -10.07 13.29 -1.21
N ALA A 225 -11.29 12.93 -1.55
CA ALA A 225 -12.14 13.71 -2.48
C ALA A 225 -12.31 15.18 -2.07
N THR A 226 -12.33 15.46 -0.77
CA THR A 226 -12.49 16.82 -0.21
C THR A 226 -11.26 17.29 0.58
N ALA A 227 -10.20 16.45 0.67
CA ALA A 227 -9.00 16.78 1.41
C ALA A 227 -8.06 17.64 0.56
N LYS A 228 -7.30 18.51 1.23
CA LYS A 228 -6.19 19.21 0.59
C LYS A 228 -5.01 18.25 0.43
N LEU A 229 -4.50 18.08 -0.79
CA LEU A 229 -3.33 17.26 -1.07
C LEU A 229 -2.06 18.07 -0.79
N VAL A 230 -1.50 17.93 0.41
CA VAL A 230 -0.34 18.72 0.86
C VAL A 230 0.96 18.14 0.32
N TYR A 231 1.13 16.82 0.43
CA TYR A 231 2.29 16.12 -0.12
C TYR A 231 1.87 14.83 -0.79
N SER A 232 2.19 14.71 -2.08
CA SER A 232 1.84 13.55 -2.91
C SER A 232 2.98 13.21 -3.87
N PRO A 233 3.55 12.00 -3.79
CA PRO A 233 4.55 11.53 -4.76
C PRO A 233 4.07 11.52 -6.21
N ALA A 234 2.77 11.45 -6.48
CA ALA A 234 2.21 11.52 -7.83
C ALA A 234 2.53 12.84 -8.52
N ALA A 235 2.81 13.91 -7.76
CA ALA A 235 3.25 15.20 -8.31
C ALA A 235 4.54 15.08 -9.13
N ALA A 236 5.39 14.09 -8.89
CA ALA A 236 6.58 13.82 -9.70
C ALA A 236 6.24 13.41 -11.14
N LEU A 237 5.01 12.93 -11.39
CA LEU A 237 4.49 12.65 -12.74
C LEU A 237 3.73 13.85 -13.33
N GLY A 238 3.60 14.96 -12.60
CA GLY A 238 2.74 16.08 -12.97
C GLY A 238 1.26 15.78 -12.84
N GLU A 239 0.88 14.80 -12.02
CA GLU A 239 -0.49 14.29 -11.90
C GLU A 239 -1.05 14.49 -10.51
N VAL A 240 -2.37 14.59 -10.45
CA VAL A 240 -3.13 14.67 -9.19
C VAL A 240 -3.88 13.36 -9.00
N TRP A 241 -3.43 12.57 -8.03
CA TRP A 241 -4.07 11.31 -7.64
C TRP A 241 -4.77 11.47 -6.31
N HIS A 242 -5.87 10.77 -6.13
CA HIS A 242 -6.52 10.61 -4.83
C HIS A 242 -6.08 9.33 -4.14
N TYR A 243 -6.49 9.17 -2.88
CA TYR A 243 -6.06 8.06 -2.04
C TYR A 243 -7.26 7.37 -1.40
N GLY A 244 -7.17 6.06 -1.32
CA GLY A 244 -8.10 5.21 -0.57
C GLY A 244 -7.51 4.78 0.77
N LEU A 245 -7.70 3.52 1.14
CA LEU A 245 -7.08 2.92 2.31
C LEU A 245 -5.78 2.22 1.89
N GLY A 246 -4.65 2.92 1.98
CA GLY A 246 -3.33 2.40 1.67
C GLY A 246 -3.00 2.24 0.19
N TYR A 247 -3.74 2.85 -0.71
CA TYR A 247 -3.50 2.79 -2.15
C TYR A 247 -3.98 4.04 -2.88
N TRP A 248 -3.48 4.22 -4.09
CA TRP A 248 -3.82 5.34 -4.95
C TRP A 248 -5.02 5.07 -5.84
N HIS A 249 -5.90 6.05 -5.96
CA HIS A 249 -6.81 6.22 -7.09
C HIS A 249 -6.07 7.01 -8.17
N GLU A 250 -5.63 6.35 -9.22
CA GLU A 250 -4.85 7.00 -10.27
C GLU A 250 -5.70 7.91 -11.13
N CYS A 251 -5.11 9.04 -11.54
CA CYS A 251 -5.68 9.91 -12.53
C CYS A 251 -4.56 10.53 -13.37
N GLN A 252 -4.51 10.18 -14.63
CA GLN A 252 -3.46 10.60 -15.54
C GLN A 252 -3.76 12.00 -16.08
N SER A 253 -3.84 12.98 -15.18
CA SER A 253 -4.22 14.37 -15.46
C SER A 253 -3.60 15.32 -14.43
N THR A 254 -3.50 16.59 -14.78
CA THR A 254 -3.06 17.68 -13.90
C THR A 254 -4.12 18.11 -12.89
N SER A 255 -5.32 17.59 -12.99
CA SER A 255 -6.41 17.73 -12.01
C SER A 255 -7.10 16.37 -11.85
N PHE A 256 -7.71 16.11 -10.68
CA PHE A 256 -8.43 14.86 -10.48
C PHE A 256 -9.80 14.91 -11.16
N ASN A 257 -9.82 14.57 -12.44
CA ASN A 257 -11.03 14.54 -13.29
C ASN A 257 -11.43 13.11 -13.69
N CYS A 258 -10.92 12.10 -13.01
CA CYS A 258 -11.11 10.68 -13.33
C CYS A 258 -12.19 10.00 -12.47
N ALA A 259 -13.02 10.75 -11.74
CA ALA A 259 -14.02 10.13 -10.87
C ALA A 259 -15.18 9.51 -11.67
N PRO A 260 -15.60 8.25 -11.34
CA PRO A 260 -14.95 7.35 -10.39
C PRO A 260 -13.64 6.77 -10.96
N ALA A 261 -12.56 6.87 -10.21
CA ALA A 261 -11.29 6.28 -10.62
C ALA A 261 -11.37 4.76 -10.55
N THR A 262 -10.99 4.08 -11.64
CA THR A 262 -11.10 2.63 -11.76
C THR A 262 -9.76 1.92 -11.66
N ARG A 263 -8.65 2.65 -11.83
CA ARG A 263 -7.31 2.08 -11.70
C ARG A 263 -6.73 2.43 -10.34
N ILE A 264 -6.40 1.39 -9.59
CA ILE A 264 -5.81 1.52 -8.26
C ILE A 264 -4.42 0.89 -8.24
N SER A 265 -3.52 1.45 -7.44
CA SER A 265 -2.12 1.01 -7.40
C SER A 265 -1.45 1.34 -6.07
N SER A 266 -0.32 0.67 -5.82
CA SER A 266 0.54 0.94 -4.67
C SER A 266 2.01 0.85 -5.10
N PRO A 267 2.47 1.73 -5.99
CA PRO A 267 3.84 1.70 -6.48
C PRO A 267 4.85 2.06 -5.39
N GLY A 268 6.08 1.59 -5.56
CA GLY A 268 7.15 1.78 -4.61
C GLY A 268 8.30 2.64 -5.15
N ALA A 269 9.14 3.10 -4.21
CA ALA A 269 10.29 3.96 -4.50
C ALA A 269 11.40 3.26 -5.28
N TYR A 270 11.41 1.94 -5.36
CA TYR A 270 12.33 1.17 -6.20
C TYR A 270 11.78 0.89 -7.61
N GLY A 271 10.57 1.38 -7.90
CA GLY A 271 9.94 1.27 -9.21
C GLY A 271 9.04 0.04 -9.40
N ALA A 272 8.84 -0.78 -8.39
CA ALA A 272 7.83 -1.84 -8.44
C ALA A 272 6.42 -1.23 -8.51
N TYR A 273 5.52 -1.91 -9.23
CA TYR A 273 4.23 -1.31 -9.54
C TYR A 273 3.10 -2.35 -9.53
N PRO A 274 2.48 -2.61 -8.39
CA PRO A 274 1.27 -3.42 -8.30
C PRO A 274 0.04 -2.57 -8.64
N PHE A 275 -0.90 -3.15 -9.37
CA PHE A 275 -2.12 -2.45 -9.77
C PHE A 275 -3.31 -3.37 -9.95
N TRP A 276 -4.50 -2.77 -9.87
CA TRP A 276 -5.77 -3.38 -10.24
C TRP A 276 -6.55 -2.40 -11.13
N ASP A 277 -6.81 -2.80 -12.36
CA ASP A 277 -7.70 -2.06 -13.27
C ASP A 277 -9.10 -2.63 -13.16
N ARG A 278 -9.99 -1.89 -12.51
CA ARG A 278 -11.35 -2.35 -12.25
C ARG A 278 -12.24 -2.23 -13.48
N SER A 279 -11.95 -1.30 -14.38
CA SER A 279 -12.74 -1.12 -15.60
C SER A 279 -12.53 -2.26 -16.60
N LYS A 280 -11.33 -2.81 -16.65
CA LYS A 280 -10.94 -3.90 -17.54
C LYS A 280 -10.77 -5.23 -16.82
N SER A 281 -11.01 -5.24 -15.52
CA SER A 281 -11.09 -6.44 -14.67
C SER A 281 -9.81 -7.28 -14.70
N TYR A 282 -8.64 -6.63 -14.56
CA TYR A 282 -7.37 -7.35 -14.47
C TYR A 282 -6.46 -6.77 -13.39
N VAL A 283 -5.57 -7.59 -12.92
CA VAL A 283 -4.56 -7.22 -11.92
C VAL A 283 -3.17 -7.53 -12.46
N GLY A 284 -2.17 -6.81 -11.96
CA GLY A 284 -0.79 -7.06 -12.38
C GLY A 284 0.24 -6.51 -11.41
N ILE A 285 1.46 -7.02 -11.58
CA ILE A 285 2.63 -6.61 -10.82
C ILE A 285 3.83 -6.42 -11.75
N LEU A 286 4.39 -5.22 -11.76
CA LEU A 286 5.73 -4.98 -12.27
C LEU A 286 6.69 -5.19 -11.10
N ALA A 287 7.38 -6.32 -11.07
CA ALA A 287 8.30 -6.71 -10.02
C ALA A 287 9.72 -6.32 -10.42
N ARG A 288 10.27 -5.36 -9.70
CA ARG A 288 11.63 -4.85 -9.93
C ARG A 288 12.16 -4.17 -8.67
N GLN A 289 13.47 -4.04 -8.62
CA GLN A 289 14.13 -3.22 -7.62
C GLN A 289 15.25 -2.42 -8.31
N GLY A 290 14.92 -1.20 -8.72
CA GLY A 290 15.89 -0.21 -9.19
C GLY A 290 16.54 0.51 -8.01
N GLU A 291 17.15 1.64 -8.28
CA GLU A 291 17.64 2.52 -7.22
C GLU A 291 16.48 3.15 -6.46
N LEU A 292 16.75 3.56 -5.22
CA LEU A 292 15.79 4.33 -4.43
C LEU A 292 15.47 5.65 -5.14
N GLY A 293 14.20 5.99 -5.22
CA GLY A 293 13.74 7.21 -5.89
C GLY A 293 13.39 7.00 -7.38
N THR A 294 13.24 5.76 -7.85
CA THR A 294 12.92 5.45 -9.24
C THR A 294 11.44 5.14 -9.49
N PHE A 295 10.55 5.66 -8.65
CA PHE A 295 9.09 5.52 -8.85
C PHE A 295 8.66 5.92 -10.26
N THR A 296 9.12 7.06 -10.76
CA THR A 296 8.73 7.56 -12.09
C THR A 296 9.22 6.65 -13.22
N LYS A 297 10.38 6.00 -13.06
CA LYS A 297 10.86 5.00 -14.03
C LYS A 297 9.96 3.76 -14.06
N GLY A 298 9.53 3.29 -12.89
CA GLY A 298 8.58 2.19 -12.78
C GLY A 298 7.23 2.55 -13.41
N ALA A 299 6.71 3.72 -13.14
CA ALA A 299 5.46 4.22 -13.73
C ALA A 299 5.55 4.32 -15.26
N THR A 300 6.65 4.85 -15.79
CA THR A 300 6.88 4.95 -17.22
C THR A 300 6.92 3.58 -17.90
N LEU A 301 7.63 2.63 -17.29
CA LEU A 301 7.70 1.25 -17.79
C LEU A 301 6.34 0.56 -17.77
N GLU A 302 5.60 0.68 -16.67
CA GLU A 302 4.26 0.09 -16.55
C GLU A 302 3.33 0.66 -17.64
N ARG A 303 3.38 1.96 -17.88
CA ARG A 303 2.58 2.61 -18.92
C ARG A 303 2.97 2.20 -20.34
N ALA A 304 4.23 1.88 -20.58
CA ALA A 304 4.68 1.33 -21.85
C ALA A 304 4.21 -0.11 -22.06
N ILE A 305 4.11 -0.89 -20.98
CA ILE A 305 3.61 -2.26 -21.02
C ILE A 305 2.08 -2.29 -21.21
N ARG A 306 1.36 -1.35 -20.63
CA ARG A 306 -0.11 -1.33 -20.54
C ARG A 306 -0.84 -1.56 -21.87
N PRO A 307 -0.54 -0.85 -22.98
CA PRO A 307 -1.25 -1.07 -24.24
C PRO A 307 -1.09 -2.50 -24.79
N LYS A 308 0.06 -3.12 -24.53
CA LYS A 308 0.37 -4.47 -24.98
C LYS A 308 -0.44 -5.52 -24.19
N VAL A 309 -0.57 -5.30 -22.90
CA VAL A 309 -1.42 -6.11 -22.03
C VAL A 309 -2.89 -5.96 -22.42
N GLU A 310 -3.36 -4.73 -22.64
CA GLU A 310 -4.74 -4.48 -23.03
C GLU A 310 -5.10 -5.14 -24.36
N ALA A 311 -4.18 -5.17 -25.32
CA ALA A 311 -4.34 -5.92 -26.57
C ALA A 311 -4.46 -7.43 -26.29
N TRP A 312 -3.66 -7.97 -25.37
CA TRP A 312 -3.77 -9.38 -24.97
C TRP A 312 -5.09 -9.69 -24.25
N LEU A 313 -5.59 -8.77 -23.40
CA LEU A 313 -6.89 -8.93 -22.76
C LEU A 313 -8.04 -9.06 -23.76
N ALA A 314 -7.93 -8.36 -24.89
CA ALA A 314 -8.95 -8.36 -25.94
C ALA A 314 -8.92 -9.64 -26.81
N CYS A 315 -7.84 -10.41 -26.78
CA CYS A 315 -7.77 -11.68 -27.50
C CYS A 315 -8.69 -12.69 -26.84
N ALA A 316 -9.74 -13.11 -27.55
CA ALA A 316 -10.54 -14.25 -27.16
C ALA A 316 -9.64 -15.50 -27.14
N GLY A 317 -9.70 -16.26 -26.07
CA GLY A 317 -8.94 -17.50 -25.94
C GLY A 317 -9.48 -18.62 -26.80
#